data_60301a50052ce26049a7231be3e62dbb
#
_entry.id   60301a50052ce26049a7231be3e62dbb
#
_cell.length_a   1.000
_cell.length_b   1.000
_cell.length_c   1.000
_cell.angle_alpha   90.00
_cell.angle_beta   90.00
_cell.angle_gamma   90.00
#
_symmetry.space_group_name_H-M   'P 1'
#
loop_
_entity.id
_entity.type
_entity.pdbx_description
1 polymer ?
#
loop_
_entity_poly.entity_id
_entity_poly.type
_entity_poly.pdbx_seq_one_letter_code
_entity_poly.pdbx_strand_id
1 'polypeptide(L)'
;MNIRQIILTIAFLMVCIACENRRSDVQITILPEVVSTGFIGNGAEWDPYDEAEAWGSTISDEDWNKLFSRLDYMKPQYIRCMINSPYRYYNVETGKYDKNRNIESISRLLKYCTEHDITVIYGEYNPPTWDMKQDQEWIDMSVDYLNYLVTDLGFSCIKHFVIFNEPDGNWASTNGDYELWKNVLFRFHEKMKTYPGLLEKVSFAGPDVVVNYKNPVSPYDAEGWVKQTVSDVDSLIGIYDIHAYPGQGQVRAGEYKEILAKYKRHIPKGKKILLGEAGYKYWNPADSILGAEYRHRVENHPFTKGSDCNMFVYDYFYGLDMPLLAMEVMNSGYAGVAAWMLDDAMHSKNDSGKTEDIKIWGMWNILGEEVFSKPDEENIRPWYYTWALMCRYFPAGSEILKTSLSDIAQGIYAVAGRYKGLFTIALVNVGNEDKEVVLNIPKDLNGVQLFKYEEQNMPANQYGFPIPVEQKLDLSKYFSIKPQIRKQSQWQSQLQ
;
A
#
# COMPACT_ATOMS: atom_id res chain seq x y z
N MET A 1 16.97 69.89 18.53
CA MET A 1 16.46 68.80 17.71
C MET A 1 15.04 69.17 17.30
N ASN A 2 14.77 69.32 16.03
CA ASN A 2 13.56 69.93 15.52
C ASN A 2 12.42 68.88 15.58
N ILE A 3 11.27 69.25 16.14
CA ILE A 3 10.07 68.38 16.28
C ILE A 3 9.67 67.72 14.95
N ARG A 4 9.96 68.32 13.82
CA ARG A 4 9.74 67.74 12.49
C ARG A 4 10.58 66.52 12.17
N GLN A 5 11.78 66.40 12.73
CA GLN A 5 12.66 65.21 12.57
C GLN A 5 12.22 64.04 13.43
N ILE A 6 11.60 64.32 14.60
CA ILE A 6 11.07 63.28 15.48
C ILE A 6 9.82 62.67 14.87
N ILE A 7 8.94 63.45 14.23
CA ILE A 7 7.72 62.98 13.57
C ILE A 7 8.06 62.14 12.32
N LEU A 8 9.10 62.52 11.54
CA LEU A 8 9.54 61.72 10.40
C LEU A 8 10.19 60.39 10.82
N THR A 9 10.93 60.37 11.92
CA THR A 9 11.57 59.13 12.45
C THR A 9 10.51 58.20 13.01
N ILE A 10 9.49 58.67 13.70
CA ILE A 10 8.36 57.90 14.20
C ILE A 10 7.46 57.39 13.05
N ALA A 11 7.23 58.18 12.04
CA ALA A 11 6.48 57.76 10.85
C ALA A 11 7.23 56.66 10.04
N PHE A 12 8.57 56.76 9.95
CA PHE A 12 9.40 55.73 9.31
C PHE A 12 9.49 54.45 10.15
N LEU A 13 9.51 54.53 11.48
CA LEU A 13 9.40 53.34 12.35
C LEU A 13 8.00 52.69 12.32
N MET A 14 6.93 53.49 12.21
CA MET A 14 5.57 52.92 12.10
C MET A 14 5.29 52.29 10.72
N VAL A 15 5.95 52.73 9.65
CA VAL A 15 5.83 52.11 8.33
C VAL A 15 6.61 50.77 8.28
N CYS A 16 7.67 50.61 9.08
CA CYS A 16 8.41 49.35 9.21
C CYS A 16 7.74 48.33 10.17
N ILE A 17 6.80 48.77 11.04
CA ILE A 17 6.05 47.87 11.93
C ILE A 17 4.74 47.36 11.30
N ALA A 18 4.32 47.99 10.21
CA ALA A 18 3.15 47.54 9.41
C ALA A 18 3.50 46.56 8.25
N CYS A 19 4.73 46.02 8.24
CA CYS A 19 4.92 44.71 7.57
C CYS A 19 4.33 43.66 8.52
N GLU A 20 3.00 43.53 8.51
CA GLU A 20 2.38 42.28 8.88
C GLU A 20 3.17 41.16 8.21
N ASN A 21 3.67 40.23 9.00
CA ASN A 21 4.11 38.92 8.52
C ASN A 21 2.92 38.33 7.74
N ARG A 22 2.77 38.68 6.46
CA ARG A 22 1.99 37.86 5.55
C ARG A 22 2.67 36.51 5.58
N ARG A 23 2.06 35.53 6.26
CA ARG A 23 2.42 34.15 6.10
C ARG A 23 2.47 33.91 4.61
N SER A 24 3.62 33.56 4.09
CA SER A 24 3.76 33.28 2.67
C SER A 24 2.98 32.00 2.39
N ASP A 25 1.93 32.14 1.55
CA ASP A 25 1.06 31.02 1.20
C ASP A 25 1.85 29.98 0.39
N VAL A 26 1.62 28.72 0.69
CA VAL A 26 2.16 27.60 -0.12
C VAL A 26 1.39 27.56 -1.45
N GLN A 27 2.08 27.80 -2.55
CA GLN A 27 1.48 27.69 -3.89
C GLN A 27 1.64 26.24 -4.37
N ILE A 28 0.52 25.61 -4.75
CA ILE A 28 0.48 24.30 -5.40
C ILE A 28 -0.16 24.48 -6.78
N THR A 29 0.59 24.19 -7.81
CA THR A 29 0.12 24.30 -9.19
C THR A 29 -0.04 22.92 -9.80
N ILE A 30 -1.23 22.62 -10.30
CA ILE A 30 -1.51 21.39 -11.06
C ILE A 30 -1.23 21.71 -12.53
N LEU A 31 -0.23 21.03 -13.09
CA LEU A 31 0.17 21.20 -14.48
C LEU A 31 -0.62 20.27 -15.40
N PRO A 32 -0.85 20.62 -16.67
CA PRO A 32 -1.52 19.74 -17.62
C PRO A 32 -0.67 18.51 -18.03
N GLU A 33 0.61 18.51 -17.69
CA GLU A 33 1.56 17.43 -17.98
C GLU A 33 1.18 16.16 -17.22
N VAL A 34 1.11 15.04 -17.94
CA VAL A 34 0.76 13.73 -17.38
C VAL A 34 2.03 12.99 -17.03
N VAL A 35 2.15 12.60 -15.76
CA VAL A 35 3.28 11.78 -15.23
C VAL A 35 3.05 10.30 -15.55
N SER A 36 1.81 9.83 -15.45
CA SER A 36 1.44 8.44 -15.74
C SER A 36 0.05 8.35 -16.33
N THR A 37 -0.09 7.54 -17.40
CA THR A 37 -1.36 7.15 -18.01
C THR A 37 -1.72 5.69 -17.74
N GLY A 38 -0.79 4.93 -17.18
CA GLY A 38 -0.94 3.49 -16.94
C GLY A 38 -1.38 3.14 -15.51
N PHE A 39 -1.92 4.11 -14.77
CA PHE A 39 -2.34 3.91 -13.39
C PHE A 39 -3.47 2.88 -13.32
N ILE A 40 -3.26 1.80 -12.54
CA ILE A 40 -4.26 0.75 -12.30
C ILE A 40 -4.98 0.94 -10.97
N GLY A 41 -4.55 1.92 -10.16
CA GLY A 41 -5.13 2.27 -8.88
C GLY A 41 -4.31 1.86 -7.67
N ASN A 42 -4.80 2.20 -6.48
CA ASN A 42 -4.25 1.74 -5.22
C ASN A 42 -5.12 0.58 -4.69
N GLY A 43 -4.51 -0.26 -3.88
CA GLY A 43 -5.17 -1.42 -3.31
C GLY A 43 -4.52 -1.91 -2.03
N ALA A 44 -4.68 -3.18 -1.74
CA ALA A 44 -4.07 -3.82 -0.57
C ALA A 44 -3.76 -5.29 -0.85
N GLU A 45 -2.89 -5.87 -0.05
CA GLU A 45 -2.82 -7.30 0.08
C GLU A 45 -4.10 -7.79 0.75
N TRP A 46 -4.78 -8.70 0.09
CA TRP A 46 -5.96 -9.38 0.60
C TRP A 46 -5.89 -10.85 0.25
N ASP A 47 -5.33 -11.60 1.17
CA ASP A 47 -5.17 -13.04 1.04
C ASP A 47 -6.43 -13.78 1.49
N PRO A 48 -6.66 -14.98 1.01
CA PRO A 48 -7.69 -15.83 1.57
C PRO A 48 -7.32 -16.21 3.02
N TYR A 49 -8.34 -16.50 3.83
CA TYR A 49 -8.19 -16.75 5.26
C TYR A 49 -7.81 -18.21 5.55
N ASP A 50 -6.87 -18.75 4.79
CA ASP A 50 -6.45 -20.16 4.84
C ASP A 50 -5.87 -20.56 6.18
N GLU A 51 -5.09 -19.68 6.79
CA GLU A 51 -4.46 -19.94 8.08
C GLU A 51 -5.51 -19.98 9.18
N ALA A 52 -6.45 -19.05 9.19
CA ALA A 52 -7.56 -19.06 10.14
C ALA A 52 -8.43 -20.31 9.98
N GLU A 53 -8.77 -20.67 8.75
CA GLU A 53 -9.53 -21.89 8.43
C GLU A 53 -8.80 -23.16 8.88
N ALA A 54 -7.49 -23.25 8.64
CA ALA A 54 -6.66 -24.38 9.04
C ALA A 54 -6.64 -24.60 10.57
N TRP A 55 -6.85 -23.52 11.34
CA TRP A 55 -6.90 -23.57 12.81
C TRP A 55 -8.31 -23.50 13.38
N GLY A 56 -9.33 -23.68 12.55
CA GLY A 56 -10.71 -23.83 12.97
C GLY A 56 -11.47 -22.52 13.19
N SER A 57 -10.90 -21.39 12.79
CA SER A 57 -11.59 -20.10 12.80
C SER A 57 -12.09 -19.79 11.40
N THR A 58 -13.40 -19.77 11.23
CA THR A 58 -14.05 -19.45 9.94
C THR A 58 -14.72 -18.10 10.03
N ILE A 59 -14.63 -17.33 8.94
CA ILE A 59 -15.31 -16.05 8.85
C ILE A 59 -16.80 -16.29 8.66
N SER A 60 -17.62 -15.70 9.53
CA SER A 60 -19.06 -15.78 9.45
C SER A 60 -19.63 -15.01 8.25
N ASP A 61 -20.87 -15.25 7.87
CA ASP A 61 -21.54 -14.45 6.84
C ASP A 61 -21.70 -12.99 7.28
N GLU A 62 -21.83 -12.72 8.58
CA GLU A 62 -21.88 -11.36 9.13
C GLU A 62 -20.55 -10.65 8.94
N ASP A 63 -19.44 -11.31 9.21
CA ASP A 63 -18.09 -10.74 9.03
C ASP A 63 -17.75 -10.53 7.56
N TRP A 64 -18.13 -11.46 6.69
CA TRP A 64 -18.03 -11.26 5.25
C TRP A 64 -18.82 -10.04 4.77
N ASN A 65 -20.04 -9.83 5.26
CA ASN A 65 -20.85 -8.66 4.93
C ASN A 65 -20.20 -7.37 5.47
N LYS A 66 -19.65 -7.41 6.69
CA LYS A 66 -18.89 -6.29 7.29
C LYS A 66 -17.67 -5.95 6.43
N LEU A 67 -16.90 -6.95 6.03
CA LEU A 67 -15.73 -6.81 5.17
C LEU A 67 -16.10 -6.22 3.80
N PHE A 68 -17.09 -6.78 3.11
CA PHE A 68 -17.55 -6.27 1.82
C PHE A 68 -18.07 -4.83 1.90
N SER A 69 -18.77 -4.47 2.97
CA SER A 69 -19.21 -3.07 3.19
C SER A 69 -18.03 -2.10 3.25
N ARG A 70 -16.92 -2.48 3.88
CA ARG A 70 -15.69 -1.69 3.93
C ARG A 70 -15.02 -1.57 2.57
N LEU A 71 -14.97 -2.68 1.82
CA LEU A 71 -14.43 -2.70 0.47
C LEU A 71 -15.30 -1.91 -0.53
N ASP A 72 -16.63 -1.96 -0.40
CA ASP A 72 -17.58 -1.17 -1.19
C ASP A 72 -17.39 0.34 -0.99
N TYR A 73 -17.02 0.74 0.23
CA TYR A 73 -16.63 2.12 0.47
C TYR A 73 -15.24 2.41 -0.11
N MET A 74 -14.23 1.60 0.21
CA MET A 74 -12.83 1.81 -0.20
C MET A 74 -12.65 1.75 -1.71
N LYS A 75 -13.34 0.85 -2.41
CA LYS A 75 -13.23 0.60 -3.86
C LYS A 75 -11.78 0.37 -4.31
N PRO A 76 -11.08 -0.62 -3.75
CA PRO A 76 -9.75 -0.93 -4.20
C PRO A 76 -9.79 -1.27 -5.70
N GLN A 77 -8.78 -0.86 -6.44
CA GLN A 77 -8.75 -1.04 -7.89
C GLN A 77 -7.92 -2.25 -8.30
N TYR A 78 -6.99 -2.64 -7.42
CA TYR A 78 -6.31 -3.90 -7.51
C TYR A 78 -6.07 -4.50 -6.12
N ILE A 79 -5.92 -5.82 -6.11
CA ILE A 79 -5.62 -6.62 -4.92
C ILE A 79 -4.45 -7.51 -5.26
N ARG A 80 -3.47 -7.61 -4.37
CA ARG A 80 -2.52 -8.70 -4.35
C ARG A 80 -3.10 -9.80 -3.47
N CYS A 81 -3.17 -11.05 -3.98
CA CYS A 81 -3.78 -12.18 -3.30
C CYS A 81 -2.83 -13.36 -3.34
N MET A 82 -2.15 -13.60 -2.25
CA MET A 82 -1.18 -14.68 -2.12
C MET A 82 -1.77 -15.86 -1.35
N ILE A 83 -1.35 -17.04 -1.68
CA ILE A 83 -1.77 -18.26 -0.97
C ILE A 83 -0.58 -18.99 -0.35
N ASN A 84 -0.88 -19.69 0.72
CA ASN A 84 -0.01 -20.73 1.28
C ASN A 84 -0.51 -22.10 0.80
N SER A 85 0.16 -22.68 -0.19
CA SER A 85 -0.21 -23.96 -0.80
C SER A 85 -0.51 -25.07 0.20
N PRO A 86 0.24 -25.22 1.33
CA PRO A 86 -0.04 -26.24 2.36
C PRO A 86 -1.41 -26.09 3.02
N TYR A 87 -1.93 -24.89 3.13
CA TYR A 87 -3.26 -24.65 3.71
C TYR A 87 -4.34 -24.64 2.63
N ARG A 88 -3.98 -24.44 1.37
CA ARG A 88 -4.91 -24.30 0.26
C ARG A 88 -5.18 -25.64 -0.44
N TYR A 89 -4.34 -26.07 -1.32
CA TYR A 89 -4.62 -27.20 -2.21
C TYR A 89 -3.75 -28.42 -1.96
N TYR A 90 -2.75 -28.35 -1.10
CA TYR A 90 -1.84 -29.43 -0.83
C TYR A 90 -1.86 -29.84 0.64
N ASN A 91 -1.99 -31.12 0.91
CA ASN A 91 -1.91 -31.66 2.27
C ASN A 91 -0.52 -32.24 2.47
N VAL A 92 0.34 -31.56 3.26
CA VAL A 92 1.74 -31.95 3.50
C VAL A 92 1.85 -33.32 4.17
N GLU A 93 0.91 -33.68 5.07
CA GLU A 93 0.97 -34.95 5.82
C GLU A 93 0.70 -36.16 4.91
N THR A 94 -0.18 -36.01 3.93
CA THR A 94 -0.60 -37.09 3.04
C THR A 94 0.02 -37.03 1.65
N GLY A 95 0.69 -35.90 1.30
CA GLY A 95 1.23 -35.64 -0.02
C GLY A 95 0.13 -35.52 -1.11
N LYS A 96 -1.08 -35.13 -0.73
CA LYS A 96 -2.22 -35.10 -1.67
C LYS A 96 -2.55 -33.69 -2.13
N TYR A 97 -2.70 -33.57 -3.44
CA TYR A 97 -3.31 -32.41 -4.08
C TYR A 97 -4.84 -32.55 -4.09
N ASP A 98 -5.54 -31.49 -3.67
CA ASP A 98 -6.99 -31.36 -3.75
C ASP A 98 -7.40 -29.90 -3.97
N LYS A 99 -7.80 -29.56 -5.19
CA LYS A 99 -8.19 -28.21 -5.58
C LYS A 99 -9.47 -27.69 -4.91
N ASN A 100 -10.24 -28.57 -4.28
CA ASN A 100 -11.46 -28.18 -3.56
C ASN A 100 -11.21 -27.96 -2.05
N ARG A 101 -10.00 -28.28 -1.57
CA ARG A 101 -9.66 -28.08 -0.16
C ARG A 101 -9.67 -26.57 0.15
N ASN A 102 -10.36 -26.18 1.22
CA ASN A 102 -10.47 -24.80 1.73
C ASN A 102 -10.84 -23.77 0.64
N ILE A 103 -11.67 -24.17 -0.34
CA ILE A 103 -11.99 -23.35 -1.52
C ILE A 103 -12.93 -22.16 -1.20
N GLU A 104 -13.58 -22.13 -0.05
CA GLU A 104 -14.65 -21.17 0.23
C GLU A 104 -14.15 -19.73 0.34
N SER A 105 -13.14 -19.46 1.18
CA SER A 105 -12.65 -18.08 1.41
C SER A 105 -12.08 -17.46 0.14
N ILE A 106 -11.23 -18.19 -0.60
CA ILE A 106 -10.68 -17.68 -1.86
C ILE A 106 -11.78 -17.47 -2.92
N SER A 107 -12.79 -18.33 -2.95
CA SER A 107 -13.91 -18.18 -3.89
C SER A 107 -14.74 -16.93 -3.58
N ARG A 108 -15.02 -16.65 -2.31
CA ARG A 108 -15.73 -15.43 -1.89
C ARG A 108 -14.94 -14.17 -2.26
N LEU A 109 -13.62 -14.17 -1.99
CA LEU A 109 -12.71 -13.09 -2.33
C LEU A 109 -12.67 -12.84 -3.85
N LEU A 110 -12.37 -13.85 -4.64
CA LEU A 110 -12.23 -13.72 -6.09
C LEU A 110 -13.55 -13.42 -6.80
N LYS A 111 -14.67 -13.93 -6.26
CA LYS A 111 -16.01 -13.57 -6.74
C LYS A 111 -16.27 -12.09 -6.54
N TYR A 112 -16.02 -11.55 -5.32
CA TYR A 112 -16.14 -10.13 -5.05
C TYR A 112 -15.26 -9.30 -6.01
N CYS A 113 -14.00 -9.68 -6.18
CA CYS A 113 -13.11 -8.97 -7.09
C CYS A 113 -13.59 -9.03 -8.56
N THR A 114 -14.15 -10.16 -8.99
CA THR A 114 -14.70 -10.31 -10.35
C THR A 114 -15.93 -9.43 -10.56
N GLU A 115 -16.85 -9.40 -9.60
CA GLU A 115 -18.08 -8.62 -9.66
C GLU A 115 -17.85 -7.09 -9.61
N HIS A 116 -16.69 -6.66 -9.07
CA HIS A 116 -16.31 -5.25 -8.92
C HIS A 116 -15.21 -4.79 -9.88
N ASP A 117 -14.86 -5.59 -10.90
CA ASP A 117 -13.80 -5.30 -11.89
C ASP A 117 -12.43 -4.98 -11.26
N ILE A 118 -12.11 -5.59 -10.11
CA ILE A 118 -10.84 -5.42 -9.41
C ILE A 118 -9.79 -6.30 -10.08
N THR A 119 -8.64 -5.73 -10.43
CA THR A 119 -7.49 -6.52 -10.91
C THR A 119 -6.85 -7.28 -9.76
N VAL A 120 -6.69 -8.59 -9.92
CA VAL A 120 -6.00 -9.44 -8.94
C VAL A 120 -4.63 -9.86 -9.48
N ILE A 121 -3.59 -9.59 -8.68
CA ILE A 121 -2.28 -10.20 -8.79
C ILE A 121 -2.31 -11.41 -7.85
N TYR A 122 -2.48 -12.59 -8.40
CA TYR A 122 -2.54 -13.83 -7.65
C TYR A 122 -1.15 -14.46 -7.54
N GLY A 123 -0.84 -15.13 -6.45
CA GLY A 123 0.45 -15.81 -6.33
C GLY A 123 0.54 -16.80 -5.20
N GLU A 124 1.73 -17.36 -5.06
CA GLU A 124 2.08 -18.27 -3.98
C GLU A 124 3.27 -17.72 -3.19
N TYR A 125 3.18 -17.76 -1.85
CA TYR A 125 4.30 -17.35 -1.00
C TYR A 125 5.53 -18.21 -1.25
N ASN A 126 5.34 -19.52 -1.25
CA ASN A 126 6.36 -20.52 -1.51
C ASN A 126 5.70 -21.82 -2.01
N PRO A 127 6.47 -22.77 -2.57
CA PRO A 127 5.97 -24.12 -2.83
C PRO A 127 5.49 -24.79 -1.53
N PRO A 128 4.71 -25.86 -1.59
CA PRO A 128 4.15 -26.56 -0.42
C PRO A 128 5.18 -26.97 0.63
N THR A 129 6.37 -27.32 0.18
CA THR A 129 7.59 -27.44 1.01
C THR A 129 8.75 -26.81 0.25
N TRP A 130 9.73 -26.26 0.95
CA TRP A 130 10.86 -25.58 0.33
C TRP A 130 11.68 -26.49 -0.63
N ASP A 131 11.68 -27.77 -0.38
CA ASP A 131 12.38 -28.75 -1.24
C ASP A 131 11.71 -28.86 -2.61
N MET A 132 10.41 -28.62 -2.70
CA MET A 132 9.64 -28.69 -3.96
C MET A 132 9.87 -27.50 -4.90
N LYS A 133 10.68 -26.50 -4.55
CA LYS A 133 10.90 -25.26 -5.31
C LYS A 133 11.30 -25.43 -6.79
N GLN A 134 11.73 -26.62 -7.17
CA GLN A 134 12.05 -26.98 -8.57
C GLN A 134 11.29 -28.21 -9.06
N ASP A 135 10.37 -28.76 -8.27
CA ASP A 135 9.68 -29.98 -8.64
C ASP A 135 8.60 -29.71 -9.70
N GLN A 136 8.54 -30.61 -10.67
CA GLN A 136 7.50 -30.54 -11.70
C GLN A 136 6.12 -30.77 -11.10
N GLU A 137 6.01 -31.57 -10.07
CA GLU A 137 4.77 -31.83 -9.36
C GLU A 137 4.14 -30.55 -8.81
N TRP A 138 4.94 -29.70 -8.13
CA TRP A 138 4.46 -28.40 -7.67
C TRP A 138 4.00 -27.51 -8.81
N ILE A 139 4.82 -27.38 -9.87
CA ILE A 139 4.46 -26.57 -11.04
C ILE A 139 3.15 -27.04 -11.66
N ASP A 140 2.98 -28.36 -11.76
CA ASP A 140 1.77 -28.97 -12.32
C ASP A 140 0.54 -28.68 -11.47
N MET A 141 0.63 -28.82 -10.14
CA MET A 141 -0.44 -28.52 -9.20
C MET A 141 -0.80 -27.03 -9.19
N SER A 142 0.19 -26.17 -9.12
CA SER A 142 0.00 -24.72 -9.05
C SER A 142 -0.68 -24.19 -10.34
N VAL A 143 -0.24 -24.64 -11.51
CA VAL A 143 -0.88 -24.23 -12.79
C VAL A 143 -2.25 -24.84 -12.97
N ASP A 144 -2.47 -26.12 -12.56
CA ASP A 144 -3.81 -26.73 -12.57
C ASP A 144 -4.78 -25.94 -11.67
N TYR A 145 -4.31 -25.53 -10.47
CA TYR A 145 -5.10 -24.74 -9.56
C TYR A 145 -5.42 -23.35 -10.10
N LEU A 146 -4.42 -22.65 -10.67
CA LEU A 146 -4.64 -21.38 -11.36
C LEU A 146 -5.65 -21.50 -12.49
N ASN A 147 -5.53 -22.54 -13.33
CA ASN A 147 -6.50 -22.80 -14.40
C ASN A 147 -7.89 -23.09 -13.84
N TYR A 148 -8.00 -23.86 -12.76
CA TYR A 148 -9.25 -24.12 -12.08
C TYR A 148 -9.93 -22.83 -11.63
N LEU A 149 -9.20 -21.92 -10.97
CA LEU A 149 -9.75 -20.63 -10.55
C LEU A 149 -10.19 -19.76 -11.73
N VAL A 150 -9.35 -19.65 -12.77
CA VAL A 150 -9.56 -18.71 -13.89
C VAL A 150 -10.55 -19.24 -14.92
N THR A 151 -10.51 -20.54 -15.19
CA THR A 151 -11.27 -21.14 -16.30
C THR A 151 -12.49 -21.91 -15.82
N ASP A 152 -12.34 -22.80 -14.84
CA ASP A 152 -13.44 -23.64 -14.38
C ASP A 152 -14.40 -22.86 -13.47
N LEU A 153 -13.87 -22.04 -12.55
CA LEU A 153 -14.66 -21.19 -11.66
C LEU A 153 -14.96 -19.80 -12.26
N GLY A 154 -14.27 -19.41 -13.32
CA GLY A 154 -14.55 -18.19 -14.07
C GLY A 154 -14.10 -16.88 -13.39
N PHE A 155 -13.15 -16.91 -12.47
CA PHE A 155 -12.65 -15.71 -11.79
C PHE A 155 -11.78 -14.87 -12.73
N SER A 156 -12.44 -14.05 -13.53
CA SER A 156 -11.79 -13.21 -14.55
C SER A 156 -10.98 -12.04 -13.98
N CYS A 157 -11.05 -11.81 -12.68
CA CYS A 157 -10.27 -10.78 -11.98
C CYS A 157 -8.77 -11.10 -11.93
N ILE A 158 -8.36 -12.38 -11.95
CA ILE A 158 -6.94 -12.78 -11.94
C ILE A 158 -6.30 -12.41 -13.28
N LYS A 159 -5.38 -11.44 -13.24
CA LYS A 159 -4.69 -10.91 -14.44
C LYS A 159 -3.19 -11.21 -14.46
N HIS A 160 -2.60 -11.38 -13.28
CA HIS A 160 -1.18 -11.60 -13.15
C HIS A 160 -0.90 -12.70 -12.13
N PHE A 161 0.21 -13.42 -12.30
CA PHE A 161 0.61 -14.50 -11.43
C PHE A 161 2.05 -14.30 -10.93
N VAL A 162 2.23 -14.35 -9.61
CA VAL A 162 3.51 -14.34 -8.91
C VAL A 162 3.86 -15.77 -8.50
N ILE A 163 5.01 -16.28 -8.91
CA ILE A 163 5.41 -17.68 -8.64
C ILE A 163 6.12 -17.87 -7.30
N PHE A 164 6.76 -16.84 -6.79
CA PHE A 164 7.43 -16.79 -5.47
C PHE A 164 7.32 -15.39 -4.90
N ASN A 165 6.96 -15.29 -3.65
CA ASN A 165 7.07 -14.05 -2.89
C ASN A 165 8.54 -13.76 -2.57
N GLU A 166 8.99 -12.53 -2.87
CA GLU A 166 10.30 -12.00 -2.50
C GLU A 166 11.47 -12.96 -2.78
N PRO A 167 11.62 -13.45 -4.02
CA PRO A 167 12.59 -14.50 -4.33
C PRO A 167 14.05 -14.10 -4.12
N ASP A 168 14.34 -12.82 -3.98
CA ASP A 168 15.66 -12.28 -3.63
C ASP A 168 15.98 -12.45 -2.13
N GLY A 169 14.96 -12.73 -1.29
CA GLY A 169 15.09 -12.86 0.15
C GLY A 169 15.71 -14.18 0.62
N ASN A 170 16.40 -14.16 1.77
CA ASN A 170 16.86 -15.37 2.45
C ASN A 170 15.74 -16.10 3.24
N TRP A 171 14.57 -15.47 3.29
CA TRP A 171 13.32 -16.00 3.84
C TRP A 171 12.44 -16.66 2.78
N ALA A 172 12.84 -16.64 1.51
CA ALA A 172 12.19 -17.36 0.44
C ALA A 172 12.93 -18.66 0.11
N SER A 173 12.22 -19.67 -0.41
CA SER A 173 12.81 -20.96 -0.77
C SER A 173 13.87 -20.84 -1.87
N THR A 174 13.82 -19.80 -2.69
CA THR A 174 14.83 -19.44 -3.72
C THR A 174 16.13 -18.93 -3.12
N ASN A 175 16.09 -18.32 -1.92
CA ASN A 175 17.25 -17.75 -1.23
C ASN A 175 18.14 -16.86 -2.12
N GLY A 176 17.51 -15.99 -2.93
CA GLY A 176 18.25 -15.05 -3.80
C GLY A 176 18.87 -15.66 -5.06
N ASP A 177 18.54 -16.89 -5.40
CA ASP A 177 19.02 -17.56 -6.62
C ASP A 177 18.15 -17.11 -7.83
N TYR A 178 18.66 -16.11 -8.56
CA TYR A 178 18.00 -15.59 -9.74
C TYR A 178 17.85 -16.63 -10.87
N GLU A 179 18.87 -17.47 -11.09
CA GLU A 179 18.82 -18.48 -12.14
C GLU A 179 17.79 -19.58 -11.84
N LEU A 180 17.65 -19.95 -10.58
CA LEU A 180 16.59 -20.84 -10.14
C LEU A 180 15.22 -20.22 -10.42
N TRP A 181 14.98 -18.99 -9.94
CA TRP A 181 13.72 -18.26 -10.17
C TRP A 181 13.37 -18.18 -11.66
N LYS A 182 14.32 -17.78 -12.48
CA LYS A 182 14.16 -17.67 -13.94
C LYS A 182 13.81 -19.02 -14.59
N ASN A 183 14.53 -20.07 -14.23
CA ASN A 183 14.28 -21.40 -14.77
C ASN A 183 12.89 -21.93 -14.39
N VAL A 184 12.46 -21.69 -13.14
CA VAL A 184 11.12 -22.07 -12.68
C VAL A 184 10.07 -21.25 -13.41
N LEU A 185 10.28 -19.95 -13.62
CA LEU A 185 9.37 -19.10 -14.41
C LEU A 185 9.15 -19.64 -15.83
N PHE A 186 10.21 -20.06 -16.53
CA PHE A 186 10.08 -20.68 -17.84
C PHE A 186 9.25 -21.96 -17.78
N ARG A 187 9.45 -22.81 -16.77
CA ARG A 187 8.71 -24.06 -16.62
C ARG A 187 7.23 -23.82 -16.32
N PHE A 188 6.91 -22.82 -15.50
CA PHE A 188 5.53 -22.36 -15.30
C PHE A 188 4.90 -21.91 -16.62
N HIS A 189 5.62 -21.09 -17.39
CA HIS A 189 5.13 -20.62 -18.68
C HIS A 189 4.87 -21.79 -19.65
N GLU A 190 5.79 -22.75 -19.76
CA GLU A 190 5.59 -23.93 -20.62
C GLU A 190 4.39 -24.78 -20.14
N LYS A 191 4.20 -24.92 -18.84
CA LYS A 191 3.04 -25.61 -18.30
C LYS A 191 1.73 -24.86 -18.59
N MET A 192 1.69 -23.55 -18.40
CA MET A 192 0.52 -22.73 -18.71
C MET A 192 0.08 -22.85 -20.18
N LYS A 193 1.01 -23.03 -21.12
CA LYS A 193 0.71 -23.28 -22.55
C LYS A 193 -0.13 -24.53 -22.77
N THR A 194 -0.04 -25.50 -21.86
CA THR A 194 -0.82 -26.75 -22.01
C THR A 194 -2.31 -26.57 -21.69
N TYR A 195 -2.70 -25.42 -21.11
CA TYR A 195 -4.07 -25.04 -20.83
C TYR A 195 -4.55 -24.00 -21.85
N PRO A 196 -5.52 -24.35 -22.73
CA PRO A 196 -5.98 -23.44 -23.79
C PRO A 196 -6.50 -22.11 -23.25
N GLY A 197 -5.96 -21.00 -23.75
CA GLY A 197 -6.39 -19.64 -23.40
C GLY A 197 -5.94 -19.14 -22.02
N LEU A 198 -5.17 -19.90 -21.23
CA LEU A 198 -4.73 -19.45 -19.90
C LEU A 198 -3.73 -18.27 -20.02
N LEU A 199 -2.75 -18.34 -20.91
CA LEU A 199 -1.77 -17.26 -21.14
C LEU A 199 -2.38 -16.00 -21.79
N GLU A 200 -3.56 -16.12 -22.40
CA GLU A 200 -4.30 -14.96 -22.92
C GLU A 200 -5.00 -14.20 -21.78
N LYS A 201 -5.30 -14.88 -20.67
CA LYS A 201 -6.01 -14.33 -19.52
C LYS A 201 -5.05 -13.85 -18.43
N VAL A 202 -3.95 -14.58 -18.22
CA VAL A 202 -3.02 -14.37 -17.09
C VAL A 202 -1.58 -14.28 -17.59
N SER A 203 -0.89 -13.21 -17.24
CA SER A 203 0.55 -13.01 -17.46
C SER A 203 1.30 -13.08 -16.12
N PHE A 204 2.63 -13.12 -16.14
CA PHE A 204 3.38 -13.07 -14.88
C PHE A 204 3.53 -11.65 -14.35
N ALA A 205 3.55 -11.50 -13.00
CA ALA A 205 4.06 -10.35 -12.30
C ALA A 205 5.43 -10.69 -11.70
N GLY A 206 6.31 -9.70 -11.61
CA GLY A 206 7.63 -9.91 -11.01
C GLY A 206 8.67 -8.86 -11.38
N PRO A 207 9.89 -8.98 -10.81
CA PRO A 207 10.41 -10.13 -10.05
C PRO A 207 9.99 -10.20 -8.58
N ASP A 208 9.13 -9.32 -8.07
CA ASP A 208 8.57 -9.38 -6.71
C ASP A 208 9.64 -9.21 -5.60
N VAL A 209 10.62 -8.34 -5.83
CA VAL A 209 11.81 -8.18 -4.99
C VAL A 209 11.71 -7.01 -4.02
N VAL A 210 12.45 -7.10 -2.91
CA VAL A 210 12.45 -6.10 -1.85
C VAL A 210 13.40 -4.95 -2.15
N VAL A 211 12.84 -3.74 -2.27
CA VAL A 211 13.60 -2.50 -2.56
C VAL A 211 14.78 -2.33 -1.59
N ASN A 212 15.96 -2.04 -2.18
CA ASN A 212 17.23 -1.85 -1.46
C ASN A 212 17.75 -3.07 -0.70
N TYR A 213 17.15 -4.24 -0.86
CA TYR A 213 17.67 -5.46 -0.26
C TYR A 213 18.79 -6.06 -1.12
N LYS A 214 19.72 -6.71 -0.45
CA LYS A 214 20.75 -7.53 -1.06
C LYS A 214 20.96 -8.79 -0.25
N ASN A 215 20.62 -9.92 -0.84
CA ASN A 215 20.96 -11.21 -0.28
C ASN A 215 22.49 -11.42 -0.33
N PRO A 216 23.14 -11.81 0.77
CA PRO A 216 24.60 -12.02 0.80
C PRO A 216 25.13 -13.05 -0.18
N VAL A 217 24.30 -14.04 -0.57
CA VAL A 217 24.69 -15.10 -1.50
C VAL A 217 24.28 -14.83 -2.95
N SER A 218 23.42 -13.84 -3.20
CA SER A 218 22.97 -13.48 -4.53
C SER A 218 24.03 -12.64 -5.25
N PRO A 219 24.27 -12.86 -6.57
CA PRO A 219 25.12 -11.98 -7.36
C PRO A 219 24.48 -10.59 -7.58
N TYR A 220 23.16 -10.47 -7.44
CA TYR A 220 22.39 -9.27 -7.70
C TYR A 220 21.78 -8.71 -6.41
N ASP A 221 21.73 -7.38 -6.29
CA ASP A 221 20.82 -6.67 -5.42
C ASP A 221 19.43 -6.55 -6.08
N ALA A 222 18.44 -6.01 -5.39
CA ALA A 222 17.08 -5.87 -5.91
C ALA A 222 17.02 -5.09 -7.24
N GLU A 223 17.85 -4.04 -7.43
CA GLU A 223 17.93 -3.33 -8.71
C GLU A 223 18.49 -4.23 -9.81
N GLY A 224 19.53 -5.01 -9.48
CA GLY A 224 20.13 -6.00 -10.37
C GLY A 224 19.13 -7.06 -10.80
N TRP A 225 18.28 -7.54 -9.88
CA TRP A 225 17.19 -8.47 -10.19
C TRP A 225 16.22 -7.87 -11.22
N VAL A 226 15.74 -6.63 -11.02
CA VAL A 226 14.84 -5.95 -11.96
C VAL A 226 15.51 -5.81 -13.33
N LYS A 227 16.76 -5.34 -13.37
CA LYS A 227 17.52 -5.19 -14.61
C LYS A 227 17.68 -6.51 -15.35
N GLN A 228 17.99 -7.57 -14.61
CA GLN A 228 18.19 -8.90 -15.21
C GLN A 228 16.87 -9.49 -15.70
N THR A 229 15.76 -9.30 -14.96
CA THR A 229 14.42 -9.70 -15.40
C THR A 229 14.02 -9.03 -16.71
N VAL A 230 14.31 -7.72 -16.86
CA VAL A 230 14.08 -7.01 -18.13
C VAL A 230 14.93 -7.60 -19.25
N SER A 231 16.19 -7.94 -18.98
CA SER A 231 17.07 -8.52 -19.99
C SER A 231 16.64 -9.91 -20.46
N ASP A 232 16.24 -10.77 -19.53
CA ASP A 232 16.11 -12.20 -19.78
C ASP A 232 14.68 -12.65 -20.09
N VAL A 233 13.68 -12.03 -19.46
CA VAL A 233 12.30 -12.54 -19.45
C VAL A 233 11.21 -11.48 -19.64
N ASP A 234 11.55 -10.26 -20.13
CA ASP A 234 10.58 -9.16 -20.34
C ASP A 234 9.33 -9.60 -21.11
N SER A 235 9.49 -10.49 -22.10
CA SER A 235 8.37 -10.98 -22.91
C SER A 235 7.34 -11.79 -22.11
N LEU A 236 7.70 -12.33 -20.97
CA LEU A 236 6.81 -13.11 -20.09
C LEU A 236 6.16 -12.21 -19.03
N ILE A 237 6.78 -11.08 -18.68
CA ILE A 237 6.30 -10.20 -17.61
C ILE A 237 5.21 -9.27 -18.15
N GLY A 238 4.01 -9.38 -17.62
CA GLY A 238 2.88 -8.47 -17.91
C GLY A 238 2.94 -7.19 -17.10
N ILE A 239 3.38 -7.29 -15.85
CA ILE A 239 3.59 -6.15 -14.94
C ILE A 239 4.81 -6.40 -14.06
N TYR A 240 5.65 -5.36 -13.90
CA TYR A 240 6.77 -5.41 -12.96
C TYR A 240 6.29 -5.12 -11.55
N ASP A 241 6.77 -5.92 -10.61
CA ASP A 241 6.39 -5.84 -9.20
C ASP A 241 7.63 -5.78 -8.31
N ILE A 242 7.60 -4.86 -7.34
CA ILE A 242 8.62 -4.73 -6.29
C ILE A 242 7.94 -4.39 -4.96
N HIS A 243 8.57 -4.74 -3.85
CA HIS A 243 8.07 -4.49 -2.49
C HIS A 243 8.86 -3.36 -1.82
N ALA A 244 8.18 -2.51 -1.08
CA ALA A 244 8.82 -1.33 -0.52
C ALA A 244 8.39 -1.03 0.92
N TYR A 245 9.37 -1.04 1.80
CA TYR A 245 9.18 -0.72 3.22
C TYR A 245 10.19 0.34 3.66
N PRO A 246 10.00 1.62 3.23
CA PRO A 246 10.91 2.71 3.59
C PRO A 246 10.83 3.09 5.06
N GLY A 247 11.84 3.81 5.54
CA GLY A 247 11.75 4.56 6.79
C GLY A 247 10.89 5.82 6.64
N GLN A 248 10.17 6.19 7.70
CA GLN A 248 9.31 7.38 7.71
C GLN A 248 10.09 8.65 7.34
N GLY A 249 11.27 8.85 7.97
CA GLY A 249 12.10 10.03 7.73
C GLY A 249 12.49 10.19 6.26
N GLN A 250 12.79 9.09 5.58
CA GLN A 250 13.17 9.07 4.17
C GLN A 250 12.02 9.54 3.25
N VAL A 251 10.80 9.07 3.51
CA VAL A 251 9.62 9.49 2.74
C VAL A 251 9.27 10.94 3.04
N ARG A 252 9.28 11.35 4.33
CA ARG A 252 8.99 12.73 4.75
C ARG A 252 10.05 13.74 4.33
N ALA A 253 11.26 13.30 3.98
CA ALA A 253 12.30 14.15 3.39
C ALA A 253 12.15 14.29 1.86
N GLY A 254 11.25 13.55 1.22
CA GLY A 254 11.10 13.53 -0.23
C GLY A 254 12.21 12.77 -0.96
N GLU A 255 13.01 11.99 -0.24
CA GLU A 255 14.14 11.23 -0.80
C GLU A 255 13.67 9.96 -1.51
N TYR A 256 12.48 9.47 -1.17
CA TYR A 256 12.00 8.17 -1.65
C TYR A 256 11.74 8.14 -3.15
N LYS A 257 11.39 9.26 -3.77
CA LYS A 257 11.24 9.38 -5.23
C LYS A 257 12.51 9.02 -6.01
N GLU A 258 13.70 9.31 -5.45
CA GLU A 258 14.98 8.95 -6.07
C GLU A 258 15.17 7.43 -6.12
N ILE A 259 14.76 6.74 -5.05
CA ILE A 259 14.77 5.29 -4.95
C ILE A 259 13.80 4.68 -5.96
N LEU A 260 12.57 5.18 -6.03
CA LEU A 260 11.59 4.72 -7.01
C LEU A 260 12.07 4.93 -8.45
N ALA A 261 12.67 6.09 -8.74
CA ALA A 261 13.24 6.39 -10.06
C ALA A 261 14.35 5.40 -10.45
N LYS A 262 15.14 4.93 -9.48
CA LYS A 262 16.22 3.96 -9.66
C LYS A 262 15.71 2.64 -10.27
N TYR A 263 14.58 2.13 -9.83
CA TYR A 263 13.98 0.90 -10.37
C TYR A 263 13.25 1.17 -11.69
N LYS A 264 12.43 2.23 -11.72
CA LYS A 264 11.62 2.56 -12.90
C LYS A 264 12.40 2.78 -14.17
N ARG A 265 13.62 3.34 -14.10
CA ARG A 265 14.48 3.61 -15.28
C ARG A 265 14.82 2.37 -16.09
N HIS A 266 14.75 1.17 -15.49
CA HIS A 266 15.02 -0.09 -16.16
C HIS A 266 13.80 -0.65 -16.88
N ILE A 267 12.60 -0.19 -16.54
CA ILE A 267 11.35 -0.73 -17.09
C ILE A 267 11.16 -0.27 -18.53
N PRO A 268 10.93 -1.19 -19.47
CA PRO A 268 10.75 -0.86 -20.87
C PRO A 268 9.55 0.06 -21.10
N LYS A 269 9.67 0.94 -22.10
CA LYS A 269 8.57 1.83 -22.49
C LYS A 269 7.33 1.01 -22.84
N GLY A 270 6.21 1.35 -22.24
CA GLY A 270 4.93 0.66 -22.44
C GLY A 270 4.64 -0.44 -21.40
N LYS A 271 5.64 -0.87 -20.64
CA LYS A 271 5.44 -1.75 -19.49
C LYS A 271 5.12 -0.94 -18.23
N LYS A 272 4.46 -1.57 -17.28
CA LYS A 272 4.08 -0.97 -15.99
C LYS A 272 4.92 -1.55 -14.87
N ILE A 273 5.17 -0.73 -13.85
CA ILE A 273 5.73 -1.17 -12.57
C ILE A 273 4.83 -0.67 -11.44
N LEU A 274 4.66 -1.47 -10.41
CA LEU A 274 3.90 -1.15 -9.21
C LEU A 274 4.66 -1.58 -7.94
N LEU A 275 4.11 -1.20 -6.79
CA LEU A 275 4.50 -1.79 -5.52
C LEU A 275 3.45 -2.84 -5.15
N GLY A 276 3.81 -4.13 -5.19
CA GLY A 276 2.95 -5.25 -4.80
C GLY A 276 2.71 -5.28 -3.30
N GLU A 277 3.71 -4.87 -2.54
CA GLU A 277 3.59 -4.64 -1.10
C GLU A 277 4.23 -3.31 -0.70
N ALA A 278 3.56 -2.58 0.19
CA ALA A 278 4.11 -1.37 0.77
C ALA A 278 3.59 -1.10 2.18
N GLY A 279 4.49 -0.62 3.03
CA GLY A 279 4.22 -0.20 4.39
C GLY A 279 5.46 0.45 5.00
N TYR A 280 5.43 0.77 6.28
CA TYR A 280 6.58 1.35 6.97
C TYR A 280 7.19 0.37 7.95
N LYS A 281 8.51 0.19 7.86
CA LYS A 281 9.30 -0.54 8.85
C LYS A 281 10.13 0.47 9.67
N TYR A 282 9.77 0.63 10.94
CA TYR A 282 10.30 1.69 11.82
C TYR A 282 11.65 1.34 12.49
N TRP A 283 12.24 0.20 12.17
CA TRP A 283 13.58 -0.15 12.66
C TRP A 283 14.74 0.46 11.86
N ASN A 284 14.44 1.32 10.88
CA ASN A 284 15.46 2.08 10.18
C ASN A 284 16.23 2.94 11.17
N PRO A 285 17.58 2.98 11.15
CA PRO A 285 18.38 3.81 12.05
C PRO A 285 18.02 5.30 12.03
N ALA A 286 17.53 5.82 10.89
CA ALA A 286 17.06 7.21 10.79
C ALA A 286 15.80 7.50 11.63
N ASP A 287 15.03 6.44 11.94
CA ASP A 287 13.80 6.52 12.74
C ASP A 287 14.03 6.02 14.17
N SER A 288 15.18 6.25 14.75
CA SER A 288 15.65 5.65 16.01
C SER A 288 14.66 5.76 17.18
N ILE A 289 13.96 6.90 17.32
CA ILE A 289 12.95 7.11 18.38
C ILE A 289 11.71 6.27 18.09
N LEU A 290 11.19 6.32 16.86
CA LEU A 290 10.05 5.50 16.44
C LEU A 290 10.40 4.00 16.49
N GLY A 291 11.62 3.64 16.09
CA GLY A 291 12.10 2.27 16.16
C GLY A 291 12.19 1.71 17.58
N ALA A 292 12.56 2.54 18.57
CA ALA A 292 12.55 2.15 19.98
C ALA A 292 11.14 1.93 20.50
N GLU A 293 10.23 2.84 20.20
CA GLU A 293 8.82 2.72 20.58
C GLU A 293 8.13 1.53 19.90
N TYR A 294 8.40 1.33 18.60
CA TYR A 294 7.94 0.18 17.85
C TYR A 294 8.32 -1.14 18.57
N ARG A 295 9.60 -1.34 18.88
CA ARG A 295 10.06 -2.54 19.59
C ARG A 295 9.39 -2.69 20.95
N HIS A 296 9.30 -1.60 21.72
CA HIS A 296 8.62 -1.61 23.00
C HIS A 296 7.17 -2.10 22.88
N ARG A 297 6.41 -1.60 21.91
CA ARG A 297 5.02 -2.02 21.71
C ARG A 297 4.90 -3.46 21.29
N VAL A 298 5.73 -3.93 20.34
CA VAL A 298 5.73 -5.32 19.88
C VAL A 298 6.08 -6.27 21.02
N GLU A 299 7.13 -5.97 21.80
CA GLU A 299 7.58 -6.82 22.91
C GLU A 299 6.55 -6.92 24.04
N ASN A 300 5.76 -5.89 24.27
CA ASN A 300 4.79 -5.82 25.36
C ASN A 300 3.35 -6.15 24.95
N HIS A 301 3.08 -6.31 23.66
CA HIS A 301 1.75 -6.73 23.20
C HIS A 301 1.61 -8.26 23.28
N PRO A 302 0.52 -8.80 23.86
CA PRO A 302 0.40 -10.23 24.16
C PRO A 302 0.33 -11.12 22.93
N PHE A 303 0.03 -10.58 21.75
CA PHE A 303 -0.17 -11.35 20.51
C PHE A 303 0.89 -11.12 19.44
N THR A 304 1.92 -10.31 19.71
CA THR A 304 2.90 -9.90 18.67
C THR A 304 4.33 -10.22 19.01
N LYS A 305 4.57 -10.89 20.14
CA LYS A 305 5.92 -11.23 20.58
C LYS A 305 6.59 -12.17 19.59
N GLY A 306 7.69 -11.68 19.00
CA GLY A 306 8.45 -12.44 17.98
C GLY A 306 7.89 -12.31 16.55
N SER A 307 6.78 -11.62 16.35
CA SER A 307 6.19 -11.42 15.03
C SER A 307 6.67 -10.14 14.35
N ASP A 308 6.67 -10.14 13.02
CA ASP A 308 6.82 -8.93 12.20
C ASP A 308 5.50 -8.15 12.19
N CYS A 309 5.38 -7.15 13.07
CA CYS A 309 4.17 -6.38 13.27
C CYS A 309 4.44 -4.88 13.18
N ASN A 310 3.45 -4.12 12.76
CA ASN A 310 3.47 -2.66 12.82
C ASN A 310 2.41 -2.13 13.80
N MET A 311 2.79 -1.98 15.07
CA MET A 311 1.88 -1.48 16.11
C MET A 311 1.46 -0.01 15.93
N PHE A 312 2.05 0.71 14.98
CA PHE A 312 1.64 2.09 14.66
C PHE A 312 0.39 2.17 13.75
N VAL A 313 -0.13 1.04 13.28
CA VAL A 313 -1.42 0.99 12.55
C VAL A 313 -2.59 1.56 13.36
N TYR A 314 -2.47 1.60 14.70
CA TYR A 314 -3.44 2.20 15.61
C TYR A 314 -3.29 3.72 15.75
N ASP A 315 -2.20 4.29 15.25
CA ASP A 315 -1.88 5.69 15.46
C ASP A 315 -2.39 6.58 14.32
N TYR A 316 -2.85 7.77 14.69
CA TYR A 316 -3.29 8.78 13.73
C TYR A 316 -2.24 9.07 12.66
N PHE A 317 -0.96 9.22 13.03
CA PHE A 317 0.08 9.63 12.09
C PHE A 317 0.32 8.59 10.98
N TYR A 318 0.05 7.30 11.23
CA TYR A 318 0.15 6.27 10.20
C TYR A 318 -0.84 6.53 9.06
N GLY A 319 -1.99 7.11 9.36
CA GLY A 319 -2.96 7.59 8.38
C GLY A 319 -2.53 8.83 7.59
N LEU A 320 -1.41 9.48 7.93
CA LEU A 320 -0.76 10.50 7.09
C LEU A 320 0.38 9.89 6.26
N ASP A 321 1.13 8.97 6.85
CA ASP A 321 2.30 8.39 6.20
C ASP A 321 1.93 7.46 5.04
N MET A 322 0.91 6.62 5.19
CA MET A 322 0.48 5.72 4.13
C MET A 322 0.01 6.43 2.85
N PRO A 323 -0.88 7.45 2.89
CA PRO A 323 -1.18 8.21 1.69
C PRO A 323 0.02 9.00 1.15
N LEU A 324 0.93 9.48 2.00
CA LEU A 324 2.16 10.12 1.54
C LEU A 324 3.02 9.16 0.71
N LEU A 325 3.18 7.92 1.16
CA LEU A 325 3.87 6.88 0.39
C LEU A 325 3.20 6.65 -0.97
N ALA A 326 1.87 6.53 -1.00
CA ALA A 326 1.13 6.41 -2.25
C ALA A 326 1.32 7.62 -3.19
N MET A 327 1.35 8.84 -2.63
CA MET A 327 1.62 10.06 -3.42
C MET A 327 3.00 10.05 -4.07
N GLU A 328 4.04 9.64 -3.35
CA GLU A 328 5.40 9.51 -3.90
C GLU A 328 5.45 8.47 -5.02
N VAL A 329 4.78 7.33 -4.84
CA VAL A 329 4.66 6.27 -5.84
C VAL A 329 3.94 6.77 -7.11
N MET A 330 2.79 7.43 -6.94
CA MET A 330 2.00 8.00 -8.04
C MET A 330 2.78 9.10 -8.78
N ASN A 331 3.39 10.04 -8.06
CA ASN A 331 4.20 11.12 -8.63
C ASN A 331 5.47 10.60 -9.33
N SER A 332 5.97 9.43 -8.94
CA SER A 332 7.06 8.73 -9.64
C SER A 332 6.59 7.98 -10.89
N GLY A 333 5.28 8.01 -11.17
CA GLY A 333 4.66 7.41 -12.37
C GLY A 333 4.60 5.89 -12.34
N TYR A 334 4.49 5.29 -11.16
CA TYR A 334 4.16 3.90 -10.97
C TYR A 334 2.69 3.63 -11.28
N ALA A 335 2.36 2.38 -11.55
CA ALA A 335 1.01 1.98 -11.90
C ALA A 335 0.08 1.87 -10.69
N GLY A 336 0.61 1.74 -9.48
CA GLY A 336 -0.16 1.64 -8.26
C GLY A 336 0.65 1.14 -7.08
N VAL A 337 0.00 1.03 -5.92
CA VAL A 337 0.58 0.50 -4.69
C VAL A 337 -0.46 -0.32 -3.93
N ALA A 338 -0.10 -1.52 -3.48
CA ALA A 338 -0.87 -2.29 -2.50
C ALA A 338 -0.30 -2.04 -1.10
N ALA A 339 -1.16 -1.69 -0.16
CA ALA A 339 -0.77 -1.64 1.24
C ALA A 339 -0.63 -3.05 1.82
N TRP A 340 0.43 -3.31 2.53
CA TRP A 340 0.56 -4.44 3.42
C TRP A 340 0.01 -4.01 4.80
N MET A 341 -1.16 -4.50 5.27
CA MET A 341 -2.10 -5.35 4.56
C MET A 341 -3.55 -4.91 4.87
N LEU A 342 -4.55 -5.57 4.26
CA LEU A 342 -5.96 -5.24 4.47
C LEU A 342 -6.43 -5.64 5.87
N ASP A 343 -6.21 -6.90 6.26
CA ASP A 343 -6.83 -7.54 7.42
C ASP A 343 -5.83 -8.47 8.13
N ASP A 344 -5.66 -8.30 9.44
CA ASP A 344 -4.74 -9.14 10.22
C ASP A 344 -5.20 -10.61 10.29
N ALA A 345 -6.51 -10.87 10.16
CA ALA A 345 -7.06 -12.22 10.23
C ALA A 345 -6.54 -13.14 9.12
N MET A 346 -6.01 -12.58 8.03
CA MET A 346 -5.40 -13.37 6.94
C MET A 346 -4.18 -14.18 7.43
N HIS A 347 -3.47 -13.67 8.43
CA HIS A 347 -2.26 -14.25 9.01
C HIS A 347 -2.40 -14.50 10.52
N SER A 348 -3.59 -14.89 10.95
CA SER A 348 -3.87 -15.22 12.33
C SER A 348 -3.08 -16.46 12.77
N LYS A 349 -2.48 -16.36 13.97
CA LYS A 349 -1.64 -17.39 14.58
C LYS A 349 -0.38 -17.76 13.79
N ASN A 350 -0.06 -17.04 12.73
CA ASN A 350 1.13 -17.21 11.92
C ASN A 350 1.50 -18.69 11.68
N ASP A 351 2.62 -18.96 11.02
CA ASP A 351 3.12 -20.33 10.74
C ASP A 351 3.39 -21.18 11.99
N SER A 352 3.61 -20.53 13.15
CA SER A 352 3.85 -21.19 14.42
C SER A 352 2.59 -21.77 15.07
N GLY A 353 1.39 -21.33 14.69
CA GLY A 353 0.14 -21.67 15.34
C GLY A 353 -0.03 -21.10 16.76
N LYS A 354 0.81 -20.15 17.17
CA LYS A 354 0.78 -19.52 18.48
C LYS A 354 0.09 -18.16 18.42
N THR A 355 -0.72 -17.85 19.43
CA THR A 355 -1.45 -16.58 19.50
C THR A 355 -0.53 -15.37 19.64
N GLU A 356 0.65 -15.53 20.23
CA GLU A 356 1.66 -14.49 20.39
C GLU A 356 2.45 -14.15 19.11
N ASP A 357 2.20 -14.86 18.01
CA ASP A 357 2.91 -14.67 16.74
C ASP A 357 2.02 -14.04 15.65
N ILE A 358 0.95 -13.33 16.02
CA ILE A 358 0.05 -12.70 15.06
C ILE A 358 0.70 -11.46 14.42
N LYS A 359 0.61 -11.35 13.11
CA LYS A 359 1.05 -10.17 12.37
C LYS A 359 -0.03 -9.08 12.44
N ILE A 360 0.26 -7.97 13.12
CA ILE A 360 -0.63 -6.80 13.17
C ILE A 360 -0.10 -5.73 12.21
N TRP A 361 -0.73 -5.62 11.05
CA TRP A 361 -0.42 -4.63 10.01
C TRP A 361 -1.66 -4.04 9.36
N GLY A 362 -2.80 -4.71 9.50
CA GLY A 362 -4.03 -4.47 8.75
C GLY A 362 -4.78 -3.21 9.14
N MET A 363 -5.85 -2.97 8.40
CA MET A 363 -6.82 -1.91 8.67
C MET A 363 -7.81 -2.32 9.78
N TRP A 364 -7.87 -3.59 10.12
CA TRP A 364 -8.66 -4.25 11.17
C TRP A 364 -8.20 -5.71 11.35
N ASN A 365 -8.82 -6.42 12.28
CA ASN A 365 -8.81 -7.88 12.34
C ASN A 365 -10.26 -8.37 12.36
N ILE A 366 -10.77 -8.94 11.26
CA ILE A 366 -12.18 -9.35 11.15
C ILE A 366 -12.54 -10.52 12.08
N LEU A 367 -11.55 -11.21 12.62
CA LEU A 367 -11.67 -12.29 13.60
C LEU A 367 -11.17 -11.85 14.99
N GLY A 368 -11.31 -10.57 15.31
CA GLY A 368 -10.82 -10.01 16.59
C GLY A 368 -11.47 -10.64 17.80
N GLU A 369 -12.76 -10.96 17.75
CA GLU A 369 -13.47 -11.66 18.83
C GLU A 369 -13.02 -13.10 18.94
N GLU A 370 -12.98 -13.85 17.84
CA GLU A 370 -12.68 -15.29 17.81
C GLU A 370 -11.20 -15.59 18.14
N VAL A 371 -10.28 -14.77 17.64
CA VAL A 371 -8.84 -15.01 17.78
C VAL A 371 -8.30 -14.39 19.08
N PHE A 372 -8.71 -13.14 19.39
CA PHE A 372 -8.15 -12.38 20.50
C PHE A 372 -9.11 -12.28 21.71
N SER A 373 -10.36 -12.72 21.58
CA SER A 373 -11.44 -12.38 22.51
C SER A 373 -11.57 -10.86 22.72
N LYS A 374 -11.35 -10.09 21.64
CA LYS A 374 -11.37 -8.63 21.61
C LYS A 374 -12.16 -8.12 20.39
N PRO A 375 -13.48 -7.98 20.49
CA PRO A 375 -14.30 -7.49 19.39
C PRO A 375 -13.90 -6.09 18.91
N ASP A 376 -13.23 -5.28 19.75
CA ASP A 376 -12.74 -3.96 19.35
C ASP A 376 -11.63 -4.01 18.27
N GLU A 377 -10.91 -5.12 18.14
CA GLU A 377 -9.90 -5.30 17.06
C GLU A 377 -10.54 -5.39 15.68
N GLU A 378 -11.82 -5.70 15.60
CA GLU A 378 -12.58 -5.67 14.36
C GLU A 378 -12.90 -4.25 13.88
N ASN A 379 -12.75 -3.25 14.74
CA ASN A 379 -12.99 -1.87 14.37
C ASN A 379 -11.98 -1.38 13.33
N ILE A 380 -12.44 -0.47 12.48
CA ILE A 380 -11.60 0.20 11.49
C ILE A 380 -10.53 1.03 12.18
N ARG A 381 -9.27 0.80 11.87
CA ARG A 381 -8.13 1.58 12.38
C ARG A 381 -8.01 2.93 11.63
N PRO A 382 -7.42 3.97 12.25
CA PRO A 382 -7.42 5.33 11.71
C PRO A 382 -6.92 5.46 10.26
N TRP A 383 -5.91 4.70 9.86
CA TRP A 383 -5.31 4.82 8.53
C TRP A 383 -6.20 4.30 7.37
N TYR A 384 -7.20 3.45 7.67
CA TYR A 384 -8.21 3.09 6.67
C TYR A 384 -8.88 4.33 6.09
N TYR A 385 -9.13 5.35 6.92
CA TYR A 385 -9.80 6.57 6.49
C TYR A 385 -9.14 7.19 5.25
N THR A 386 -7.84 7.42 5.33
CA THR A 386 -7.09 8.06 4.25
C THR A 386 -6.80 7.10 3.11
N TRP A 387 -6.49 5.83 3.42
CA TRP A 387 -6.24 4.82 2.41
C TRP A 387 -7.46 4.54 1.54
N ALA A 388 -8.64 4.46 2.14
CA ALA A 388 -9.90 4.30 1.43
C ALA A 388 -10.17 5.47 0.47
N LEU A 389 -9.83 6.71 0.85
CA LEU A 389 -9.93 7.86 -0.05
C LEU A 389 -8.94 7.77 -1.22
N MET A 390 -7.70 7.33 -0.98
CA MET A 390 -6.70 7.12 -2.03
C MET A 390 -7.09 6.03 -3.03
N CYS A 391 -7.75 4.97 -2.57
CA CYS A 391 -8.28 3.94 -3.47
C CYS A 391 -9.51 4.46 -4.25
N ARG A 392 -10.47 5.04 -3.55
CA ARG A 392 -11.77 5.42 -4.11
C ARG A 392 -11.71 6.54 -5.13
N TYR A 393 -10.89 7.57 -4.86
CA TYR A 393 -10.89 8.81 -5.65
C TYR A 393 -9.76 8.91 -6.67
N PHE A 394 -8.86 7.92 -6.70
CA PHE A 394 -7.90 7.71 -7.79
C PHE A 394 -8.18 6.38 -8.47
N PRO A 395 -9.28 6.26 -9.24
CA PRO A 395 -9.64 4.99 -9.88
C PRO A 395 -8.67 4.59 -10.98
N ALA A 396 -8.69 3.31 -11.34
CA ALA A 396 -7.93 2.78 -12.48
C ALA A 396 -8.21 3.56 -13.76
N GLY A 397 -7.16 3.85 -14.53
CA GLY A 397 -7.24 4.70 -15.72
C GLY A 397 -7.15 6.21 -15.43
N SER A 398 -6.93 6.61 -14.17
CA SER A 398 -6.61 8.01 -13.85
C SER A 398 -5.30 8.41 -14.52
N GLU A 399 -5.28 9.61 -15.09
CA GLU A 399 -4.04 10.28 -15.50
C GLU A 399 -3.47 11.00 -14.27
N ILE A 400 -2.29 10.61 -13.83
CA ILE A 400 -1.59 11.31 -12.75
C ILE A 400 -0.92 12.53 -13.33
N LEU A 401 -1.26 13.69 -12.79
CA LEU A 401 -0.80 14.98 -13.27
C LEU A 401 0.40 15.46 -12.47
N LYS A 402 1.29 16.17 -13.16
CA LYS A 402 2.44 16.81 -12.49
C LYS A 402 1.98 17.93 -11.58
N THR A 403 2.49 17.91 -10.35
CA THR A 403 2.29 18.97 -9.36
C THR A 403 3.59 19.77 -9.19
N SER A 404 3.47 21.09 -9.01
CA SER A 404 4.59 21.97 -8.67
C SER A 404 4.28 22.69 -7.38
N LEU A 405 5.21 22.67 -6.44
CA LEU A 405 5.09 23.29 -5.13
C LEU A 405 6.10 24.45 -5.03
N SER A 406 5.71 25.54 -4.34
CA SER A 406 6.64 26.64 -4.03
C SER A 406 7.71 26.21 -3.05
N ASP A 407 8.85 26.91 -3.03
CA ASP A 407 10.03 26.58 -2.17
C ASP A 407 9.72 26.61 -0.67
N ILE A 408 8.65 27.29 -0.27
CA ILE A 408 8.17 27.38 1.12
C ILE A 408 7.25 26.21 1.53
N ALA A 409 6.99 25.28 0.63
CA ALA A 409 6.09 24.13 0.85
C ALA A 409 6.72 23.01 1.69
N GLN A 410 7.77 23.28 2.45
CA GLN A 410 8.45 22.29 3.27
C GLN A 410 7.47 21.52 4.18
N GLY A 411 7.46 20.19 4.05
CA GLY A 411 6.54 19.31 4.77
C GLY A 411 5.14 19.18 4.15
N ILE A 412 4.87 19.87 3.01
CA ILE A 412 3.63 19.75 2.25
C ILE A 412 3.86 18.88 1.03
N TYR A 413 2.95 17.94 0.80
CA TYR A 413 2.95 17.04 -0.34
C TYR A 413 1.61 17.08 -1.06
N ALA A 414 1.66 16.89 -2.38
CA ALA A 414 0.48 16.92 -3.23
C ALA A 414 0.57 15.86 -4.32
N VAL A 415 -0.57 15.27 -4.65
CA VAL A 415 -0.78 14.50 -5.87
C VAL A 415 -2.10 14.91 -6.51
N ALA A 416 -2.14 14.95 -7.82
CA ALA A 416 -3.35 15.23 -8.57
C ALA A 416 -3.62 14.13 -9.62
N GLY A 417 -4.87 13.74 -9.75
CA GLY A 417 -5.36 12.80 -10.75
C GLY A 417 -6.51 13.38 -11.55
N ARG A 418 -6.61 12.94 -12.81
CA ARG A 418 -7.75 13.26 -13.68
C ARG A 418 -8.36 11.96 -14.22
N TYR A 419 -9.66 11.79 -14.01
CA TYR A 419 -10.40 10.64 -14.52
C TYR A 419 -11.75 11.10 -15.08
N LYS A 420 -12.01 10.82 -16.38
CA LYS A 420 -13.26 11.19 -17.05
C LYS A 420 -13.68 12.66 -16.83
N GLY A 421 -12.70 13.58 -16.81
CA GLY A 421 -12.91 15.01 -16.62
C GLY A 421 -13.08 15.47 -15.17
N LEU A 422 -13.09 14.55 -14.21
CA LEU A 422 -13.06 14.83 -12.77
C LEU A 422 -11.62 14.96 -12.30
N PHE A 423 -11.37 15.84 -11.34
CA PHE A 423 -10.07 16.01 -10.69
C PHE A 423 -10.14 15.54 -9.25
N THR A 424 -9.11 14.81 -8.83
CA THR A 424 -8.86 14.49 -7.43
C THR A 424 -7.51 15.08 -7.04
N ILE A 425 -7.46 15.76 -5.91
CA ILE A 425 -6.23 16.33 -5.36
C ILE A 425 -6.14 15.84 -3.93
N ALA A 426 -5.03 15.19 -3.58
CA ALA A 426 -4.72 14.83 -2.22
C ALA A 426 -3.54 15.67 -1.72
N LEU A 427 -3.66 16.16 -0.50
CA LEU A 427 -2.68 17.02 0.17
C LEU A 427 -2.37 16.44 1.55
N VAL A 428 -1.08 16.41 1.90
CA VAL A 428 -0.62 15.99 3.22
C VAL A 428 0.34 17.05 3.79
N ASN A 429 0.13 17.43 5.05
CA ASN A 429 1.06 18.25 5.82
C ASN A 429 1.69 17.40 6.93
N VAL A 430 2.96 17.07 6.80
CA VAL A 430 3.76 16.39 7.83
C VAL A 430 4.70 17.34 8.57
N GLY A 431 4.57 18.65 8.30
CA GLY A 431 5.31 19.71 9.00
C GLY A 431 4.75 19.98 10.40
N ASN A 432 5.38 20.87 11.14
CA ASN A 432 5.01 21.24 12.51
C ASN A 432 4.14 22.49 12.61
N GLU A 433 3.80 23.11 11.48
CA GLU A 433 3.07 24.38 11.42
C GLU A 433 1.86 24.29 10.51
N ASP A 434 0.82 25.04 10.85
CA ASP A 434 -0.30 25.30 9.94
C ASP A 434 0.20 26.02 8.70
N LYS A 435 -0.22 25.58 7.53
CA LYS A 435 0.09 26.23 6.25
C LYS A 435 -1.18 26.62 5.54
N GLU A 436 -1.20 27.84 5.03
CA GLU A 436 -2.18 28.28 4.07
C GLU A 436 -1.75 27.85 2.67
N VAL A 437 -2.65 27.21 1.93
CA VAL A 437 -2.37 26.64 0.61
C VAL A 437 -3.25 27.28 -0.43
N VAL A 438 -2.64 27.74 -1.51
CA VAL A 438 -3.33 28.20 -2.71
C VAL A 438 -3.19 27.14 -3.79
N LEU A 439 -4.33 26.64 -4.29
CA LEU A 439 -4.38 25.68 -5.38
C LEU A 439 -4.59 26.40 -6.72
N ASN A 440 -3.59 26.28 -7.59
CA ASN A 440 -3.70 26.73 -8.97
C ASN A 440 -4.07 25.54 -9.87
N ILE A 441 -5.32 25.52 -10.33
CA ILE A 441 -5.90 24.40 -11.08
C ILE A 441 -6.19 24.85 -12.52
N PRO A 442 -5.93 24.02 -13.55
CA PRO A 442 -6.05 24.42 -14.96
C PRO A 442 -7.49 24.65 -15.46
N LYS A 443 -8.49 24.42 -14.61
CA LYS A 443 -9.91 24.51 -14.96
C LYS A 443 -10.73 24.92 -13.74
N ASP A 444 -11.77 25.73 -13.97
CA ASP A 444 -12.77 26.00 -12.94
C ASP A 444 -13.46 24.72 -12.50
N LEU A 445 -13.47 24.49 -11.19
CA LEU A 445 -14.09 23.31 -10.59
C LEU A 445 -15.48 23.67 -10.06
N ASN A 446 -16.46 22.85 -10.39
CA ASN A 446 -17.80 22.91 -9.83
C ASN A 446 -18.10 21.65 -9.03
N GLY A 447 -18.84 21.79 -7.92
CA GLY A 447 -19.28 20.64 -7.13
C GLY A 447 -18.16 19.94 -6.37
N VAL A 448 -17.26 20.71 -5.73
CA VAL A 448 -16.12 20.19 -4.99
C VAL A 448 -16.56 19.55 -3.67
N GLN A 449 -16.06 18.34 -3.41
CA GLN A 449 -16.16 17.67 -2.12
C GLN A 449 -14.81 17.76 -1.40
N LEU A 450 -14.83 18.10 -0.12
CA LEU A 450 -13.65 18.15 0.73
C LEU A 450 -13.73 17.06 1.79
N PHE A 451 -12.70 16.22 1.88
CA PHE A 451 -12.50 15.29 2.98
C PHE A 451 -11.35 15.79 3.85
N LYS A 452 -11.47 15.63 5.16
CA LYS A 452 -10.44 16.04 6.12
C LYS A 452 -10.08 14.88 7.03
N TYR A 453 -8.78 14.71 7.25
CA TYR A 453 -8.23 13.79 8.21
C TYR A 453 -7.38 14.60 9.20
N GLU A 454 -7.93 14.86 10.38
CA GLU A 454 -7.32 15.64 11.45
C GLU A 454 -7.46 14.82 12.76
N GLU A 455 -6.44 14.81 13.62
CA GLU A 455 -6.38 13.93 14.79
C GLU A 455 -7.64 13.98 15.69
N GLN A 456 -8.23 15.16 15.83
CA GLN A 456 -9.42 15.37 16.67
C GLN A 456 -10.72 15.48 15.86
N ASN A 457 -10.65 15.39 14.53
CA ASN A 457 -11.79 15.57 13.66
C ASN A 457 -11.63 14.77 12.37
N MET A 458 -12.09 13.55 12.42
CA MET A 458 -12.18 12.63 11.27
C MET A 458 -13.66 12.45 10.91
N PRO A 459 -14.25 13.29 10.06
CA PRO A 459 -15.67 13.19 9.70
C PRO A 459 -15.96 11.83 9.07
N ALA A 460 -16.75 11.03 9.77
CA ALA A 460 -17.14 9.69 9.35
C ALA A 460 -18.63 9.44 9.64
N ASN A 461 -19.22 8.54 8.87
CA ASN A 461 -20.57 8.04 9.16
C ASN A 461 -20.55 7.05 10.35
N GLN A 462 -21.72 6.51 10.68
CA GLN A 462 -21.87 5.55 11.78
C GLN A 462 -21.08 4.25 11.63
N TYR A 463 -20.57 3.94 10.43
CA TYR A 463 -19.74 2.76 10.16
C TYR A 463 -18.24 3.09 10.12
N GLY A 464 -17.84 4.33 10.45
CA GLY A 464 -16.45 4.78 10.40
C GLY A 464 -15.96 5.17 8.99
N PHE A 465 -16.85 5.23 7.99
CA PHE A 465 -16.44 5.58 6.63
C PHE A 465 -16.34 7.10 6.45
N PRO A 466 -15.29 7.61 5.77
CA PRO A 466 -15.12 9.02 5.51
C PRO A 466 -16.34 9.67 4.85
N ILE A 467 -16.74 10.84 5.36
CA ILE A 467 -17.77 11.68 4.73
C ILE A 467 -17.19 13.05 4.40
N PRO A 468 -17.66 13.72 3.33
CA PRO A 468 -17.22 15.07 3.02
C PRO A 468 -17.68 16.03 4.11
N VAL A 469 -16.82 17.03 4.40
CA VAL A 469 -17.21 18.13 5.30
C VAL A 469 -18.17 19.10 4.59
N GLU A 470 -19.18 19.55 5.31
CA GLU A 470 -20.10 20.59 4.85
C GLU A 470 -19.39 21.96 4.87
N GLN A 471 -18.46 22.18 3.96
CA GLN A 471 -17.80 23.47 3.80
C GLN A 471 -17.99 23.95 2.37
N LYS A 472 -18.58 25.14 2.21
CA LYS A 472 -18.54 25.82 0.92
C LYS A 472 -17.09 26.25 0.66
N LEU A 473 -16.41 25.51 -0.21
CA LEU A 473 -15.10 25.87 -0.69
C LEU A 473 -15.21 27.04 -1.65
N ASP A 474 -14.75 28.20 -1.23
CA ASP A 474 -14.41 29.27 -2.16
C ASP A 474 -13.01 28.97 -2.70
N LEU A 475 -12.95 28.35 -3.87
CA LEU A 475 -11.69 27.97 -4.53
C LEU A 475 -10.86 29.17 -4.98
N SER A 476 -11.41 30.40 -4.85
CA SER A 476 -10.65 31.66 -5.01
C SER A 476 -9.89 32.04 -3.72
N LYS A 477 -10.03 31.27 -2.62
CA LYS A 477 -9.46 31.55 -1.31
C LYS A 477 -8.76 30.32 -0.70
N TYR A 478 -7.86 30.62 0.17
CA TYR A 478 -6.89 29.80 0.88
C TYR A 478 -7.48 28.57 1.60
N PHE A 479 -6.79 27.43 1.48
CA PHE A 479 -6.95 26.29 2.37
C PHE A 479 -5.93 26.36 3.49
N SER A 480 -6.35 26.18 4.75
CA SER A 480 -5.45 25.92 5.85
C SER A 480 -5.32 24.41 6.05
N ILE A 481 -4.10 23.89 5.92
CA ILE A 481 -3.78 22.50 6.23
C ILE A 481 -3.11 22.50 7.59
N LYS A 482 -3.78 21.91 8.60
CA LYS A 482 -3.26 21.83 9.95
C LYS A 482 -2.10 20.82 10.06
N PRO A 483 -1.09 21.09 10.91
CA PRO A 483 0.01 20.18 11.12
C PRO A 483 -0.42 19.01 11.98
N GLN A 484 0.37 17.95 11.89
CA GLN A 484 0.38 16.90 12.88
C GLN A 484 1.14 17.39 14.12
N ILE A 485 0.45 17.83 15.16
CA ILE A 485 1.10 18.20 16.43
C ILE A 485 1.17 16.95 17.30
N ARG A 486 2.28 16.23 17.29
CA ARG A 486 2.72 15.45 18.45
C ARG A 486 3.83 16.23 19.15
N LYS A 487 3.52 16.76 20.31
CA LYS A 487 4.57 17.23 21.23
C LYS A 487 5.35 16.00 21.69
N GLN A 488 6.64 16.00 21.54
CA GLN A 488 7.56 14.99 22.12
C GLN A 488 7.29 14.75 23.63
N SER A 489 6.64 15.70 24.32
CA SER A 489 6.25 15.62 25.72
C SER A 489 5.08 14.66 26.03
N GLN A 490 4.27 14.25 25.06
CA GLN A 490 3.18 13.28 25.27
C GLN A 490 3.67 11.83 25.34
N TRP A 491 4.81 11.52 24.74
CA TRP A 491 5.45 10.21 24.83
C TRP A 491 5.99 9.93 26.25
N GLN A 492 6.45 10.95 26.94
CA GLN A 492 6.98 10.83 28.32
C GLN A 492 5.89 10.70 29.39
N SER A 493 4.68 11.18 29.13
CA SER A 493 3.57 11.10 30.11
C SER A 493 2.74 9.82 30.04
N GLN A 494 2.91 8.99 29.00
CA GLN A 494 2.27 7.67 28.91
C GLN A 494 3.19 6.54 29.45
N LEU A 495 4.43 6.86 29.79
CA LEU A 495 5.41 5.94 30.39
C LEU A 495 5.51 6.07 31.92
N GLN A 496 4.65 6.87 32.57
CA GLN A 496 4.42 6.91 34.01
C GLN A 496 3.06 6.33 34.36
#